data_b2756433118a934cd578e200ddfd1935
#
_entry.id   b2756433118a934cd578e200ddfd1935
#
_cell.length_a   1.000
_cell.length_b   1.000
_cell.length_c   1.000
_cell.angle_alpha   90.00
_cell.angle_beta   90.00
_cell.angle_gamma   90.00
#
_symmetry.space_group_name_H-M   'P 1'
#
loop_
_entity.id
_entity.type
_entity.pdbx_description
1 polymer ?
#
loop_
_entity_poly.entity_id
_entity_poly.type
_entity_poly.pdbx_seq_one_letter_code
_entity_poly.pdbx_strand_id
1 'polypeptide(L)'
;MHTEQAALLDWKGYSNQTNQNGMDFTQYTGFSYDTSLATVFINTNFDPSTDGVNFTLNDAMMGVWQEDRGDTAARPFMGARLSGNYNATMFRSGSNMTGIINGADTAQQILKPFSFGLTLMQRESNTTIRGIIDGSLGNNVTFASTMPVQRNLYVRGAQAFTVSGFSTNMFRASVAGASLTETEHQNFYSVMNAYMAAVD
;
A
#
# COMPACT_ATOMS: atom_id res chain seq x y z
N MET A 1 -0.17 -15.45 -13.00
CA MET A 1 -0.98 -16.04 -11.90
C MET A 1 -2.38 -16.27 -12.43
N HIS A 2 -2.89 -17.49 -12.32
CA HIS A 2 -4.15 -17.83 -12.98
C HIS A 2 -5.28 -18.21 -12.01
N THR A 3 -5.01 -18.18 -10.70
CA THR A 3 -6.00 -18.48 -9.66
C THR A 3 -5.93 -17.46 -8.53
N GLU A 4 -7.03 -17.27 -7.80
CA GLU A 4 -7.06 -16.41 -6.62
C GLU A 4 -5.99 -16.82 -5.59
N GLN A 5 -5.84 -18.11 -5.33
CA GLN A 5 -4.85 -18.61 -4.39
C GLN A 5 -3.41 -18.26 -4.79
N ALA A 6 -3.09 -18.35 -6.08
CA ALA A 6 -1.77 -17.94 -6.58
C ALA A 6 -1.55 -16.42 -6.47
N ALA A 7 -2.62 -15.63 -6.62
CA ALA A 7 -2.55 -14.18 -6.45
C ALA A 7 -2.35 -13.74 -4.98
N LEU A 8 -2.71 -14.60 -4.02
CA LEU A 8 -2.55 -14.35 -2.59
C LEU A 8 -1.21 -14.86 -2.03
N LEU A 9 -0.36 -15.48 -2.85
CA LEU A 9 0.94 -15.96 -2.39
C LEU A 9 1.89 -14.80 -2.05
N ASP A 10 2.56 -14.93 -0.93
CA ASP A 10 3.73 -14.14 -0.60
C ASP A 10 4.97 -14.73 -1.28
N TRP A 11 5.52 -14.03 -2.26
CA TRP A 11 6.66 -14.49 -3.05
C TRP A 11 7.97 -14.58 -2.25
N LYS A 12 8.02 -13.96 -1.09
CA LYS A 12 9.15 -14.08 -0.15
C LYS A 12 8.98 -15.21 0.86
N GLY A 13 7.77 -15.79 0.94
CA GLY A 13 7.47 -16.95 1.78
C GLY A 13 7.31 -16.66 3.28
N TYR A 14 7.11 -15.39 3.65
CA TYR A 14 6.89 -15.02 5.06
C TYR A 14 5.49 -15.33 5.55
N SER A 15 4.48 -15.01 4.74
CA SER A 15 3.08 -15.30 5.03
C SER A 15 2.23 -15.22 3.77
N ASN A 16 1.24 -16.09 3.65
CA ASN A 16 0.26 -15.97 2.57
C ASN A 16 -0.78 -14.92 2.93
N GLN A 17 -1.16 -14.13 1.95
CA GLN A 17 -2.25 -13.16 2.09
C GLN A 17 -3.60 -13.89 2.19
N THR A 18 -4.58 -13.23 2.81
CA THR A 18 -5.95 -13.74 2.91
C THR A 18 -6.95 -12.74 2.36
N ASN A 19 -7.83 -13.24 1.48
CA ASN A 19 -8.98 -12.48 1.00
C ASN A 19 -10.05 -12.45 2.10
N GLN A 20 -10.37 -11.27 2.58
CA GLN A 20 -11.36 -11.08 3.63
C GLN A 20 -12.68 -10.58 3.04
N ASN A 21 -13.78 -11.23 3.45
CA ASN A 21 -15.14 -10.90 3.06
C ASN A 21 -15.45 -11.01 1.55
N GLY A 22 -14.65 -11.77 0.79
CA GLY A 22 -14.99 -12.16 -0.58
C GLY A 22 -14.80 -11.05 -1.61
N MET A 23 -13.58 -10.50 -1.73
CA MET A 23 -13.22 -9.73 -2.92
C MET A 23 -13.32 -10.61 -4.17
N ASP A 24 -13.88 -10.05 -5.23
CA ASP A 24 -13.91 -10.73 -6.50
C ASP A 24 -12.51 -10.77 -7.13
N PHE A 25 -12.07 -11.97 -7.48
CA PHE A 25 -10.85 -12.17 -8.23
C PHE A 25 -11.19 -12.47 -9.70
N THR A 26 -10.63 -11.70 -10.59
CA THR A 26 -10.70 -11.97 -12.03
C THR A 26 -9.30 -12.28 -12.55
N GLN A 27 -9.16 -13.43 -13.18
CA GLN A 27 -7.90 -13.83 -13.84
C GLN A 27 -7.44 -12.75 -14.82
N TYR A 28 -6.15 -12.42 -14.79
CA TYR A 28 -5.47 -11.37 -15.55
C TYR A 28 -5.75 -9.92 -15.08
N THR A 29 -6.82 -9.66 -14.37
CA THR A 29 -7.19 -8.31 -13.95
C THR A 29 -6.94 -8.06 -12.45
N GLY A 30 -6.92 -9.10 -11.62
CA GLY A 30 -6.64 -8.99 -10.19
C GLY A 30 -7.88 -8.93 -9.31
N PHE A 31 -7.72 -8.34 -8.12
CA PHE A 31 -8.79 -8.21 -7.14
C PHE A 31 -9.61 -6.95 -7.37
N SER A 32 -10.89 -7.14 -7.64
CA SER A 32 -11.88 -6.08 -7.77
C SER A 32 -13.00 -6.24 -6.74
N TYR A 33 -13.98 -5.36 -6.78
CA TYR A 33 -15.02 -5.28 -5.78
C TYR A 33 -16.37 -4.90 -6.38
N ASP A 34 -17.42 -5.57 -5.94
CA ASP A 34 -18.80 -5.11 -6.09
C ASP A 34 -19.09 -4.03 -5.04
N THR A 35 -19.66 -2.89 -5.46
CA THR A 35 -19.93 -1.71 -4.63
C THR A 35 -20.85 -1.96 -3.44
N SER A 36 -21.48 -3.14 -3.37
CA SER A 36 -22.39 -3.53 -2.28
C SER A 36 -21.69 -3.95 -0.99
N LEU A 37 -20.39 -4.27 -1.00
CA LEU A 37 -19.66 -4.83 0.14
C LEU A 37 -18.65 -3.84 0.72
N ALA A 38 -19.07 -3.05 1.69
CA ALA A 38 -18.29 -1.96 2.29
C ALA A 38 -17.08 -2.39 3.15
N THR A 39 -16.82 -3.69 3.32
CA THR A 39 -15.84 -4.21 4.30
C THR A 39 -14.85 -5.22 3.72
N VAL A 40 -14.67 -5.23 2.41
CA VAL A 40 -13.83 -6.22 1.71
C VAL A 40 -12.40 -5.71 1.57
N PHE A 41 -11.40 -6.51 1.94
CA PHE A 41 -9.98 -6.17 1.88
C PHE A 41 -9.10 -7.42 1.79
N ILE A 42 -7.84 -7.26 1.42
CA ILE A 42 -6.82 -8.29 1.52
C ILE A 42 -6.00 -8.04 2.79
N ASN A 43 -5.98 -9.01 3.70
CA ASN A 43 -5.05 -9.04 4.81
C ASN A 43 -3.71 -9.59 4.29
N THR A 44 -2.65 -8.81 4.39
CA THR A 44 -1.32 -9.27 3.97
C THR A 44 -0.71 -10.29 4.92
N ASN A 45 -1.27 -10.43 6.13
CA ASN A 45 -0.70 -11.19 7.25
C ASN A 45 0.73 -10.75 7.62
N PHE A 46 1.12 -9.55 7.25
CA PHE A 46 2.39 -8.94 7.59
C PHE A 46 2.17 -7.83 8.63
N ASP A 47 2.65 -8.05 9.85
CA ASP A 47 2.69 -7.05 10.93
C ASP A 47 4.08 -6.40 10.96
N PRO A 48 4.23 -5.12 10.59
CA PRO A 48 5.52 -4.45 10.55
C PRO A 48 6.31 -4.48 11.85
N SER A 49 5.64 -4.60 13.00
CA SER A 49 6.30 -4.59 14.31
C SER A 49 6.92 -5.93 14.68
N THR A 50 6.44 -7.04 14.15
CA THR A 50 6.88 -8.40 14.47
C THR A 50 7.57 -9.09 13.31
N ASP A 51 7.12 -8.85 12.09
CA ASP A 51 7.58 -9.56 10.88
C ASP A 51 8.58 -8.72 10.06
N GLY A 52 8.77 -7.47 10.45
CA GLY A 52 9.47 -6.44 9.70
C GLY A 52 10.99 -6.53 9.75
N VAL A 53 11.61 -7.59 9.21
CA VAL A 53 13.08 -7.69 9.13
C VAL A 53 13.67 -6.52 8.33
N ASN A 54 13.11 -6.19 7.20
CA ASN A 54 13.53 -5.10 6.32
C ASN A 54 12.57 -3.88 6.34
N PHE A 55 11.48 -3.97 7.08
CA PHE A 55 10.57 -2.87 7.33
C PHE A 55 10.80 -2.38 8.75
N THR A 56 11.63 -1.36 8.90
CA THR A 56 12.03 -0.87 10.23
C THR A 56 11.42 0.50 10.53
N LEU A 57 11.63 1.00 11.74
CA LEU A 57 11.10 2.29 12.18
C LEU A 57 11.46 3.43 11.23
N ASN A 58 12.70 3.49 10.79
CA ASN A 58 13.27 4.61 10.02
C ASN A 58 13.64 4.24 8.58
N ASP A 59 13.39 3.01 8.19
CA ASP A 59 13.65 2.48 6.86
C ASP A 59 12.52 1.52 6.50
N ALA A 60 11.57 2.00 5.72
CA ALA A 60 10.35 1.27 5.43
C ALA A 60 9.72 1.73 4.11
N MET A 61 9.15 0.81 3.37
CA MET A 61 8.35 1.08 2.17
C MET A 61 7.10 0.22 2.15
N MET A 62 6.01 0.77 1.65
CA MET A 62 4.81 0.02 1.32
C MET A 62 4.13 0.59 0.08
N GLY A 63 3.35 -0.23 -0.61
CA GLY A 63 2.62 0.24 -1.77
C GLY A 63 1.82 -0.82 -2.50
N VAL A 64 1.20 -0.38 -3.59
CA VAL A 64 0.31 -1.19 -4.42
C VAL A 64 0.49 -0.86 -5.90
N TRP A 65 0.22 -1.86 -6.75
CA TRP A 65 -0.13 -1.62 -8.14
C TRP A 65 -1.65 -1.57 -8.25
N GLN A 66 -2.17 -0.48 -8.81
CA GLN A 66 -3.60 -0.27 -8.90
C GLN A 66 -4.03 0.29 -10.26
N GLU A 67 -5.26 -0.04 -10.64
CA GLU A 67 -5.92 0.45 -11.85
C GLU A 67 -7.16 1.26 -11.52
N ASP A 68 -7.47 2.20 -12.43
CA ASP A 68 -8.65 3.05 -12.31
C ASP A 68 -9.94 2.28 -12.52
N ARG A 69 -10.86 2.44 -11.58
CA ARG A 69 -12.26 2.01 -11.67
C ARG A 69 -13.22 3.15 -11.36
N GLY A 70 -12.75 4.38 -11.54
CA GLY A 70 -13.56 5.59 -11.34
C GLY A 70 -13.69 6.04 -9.88
N ASP A 71 -12.95 5.46 -8.95
CA ASP A 71 -12.97 5.92 -7.55
C ASP A 71 -12.20 7.22 -7.41
N THR A 72 -12.94 8.30 -7.14
CA THR A 72 -12.37 9.64 -6.91
C THR A 72 -12.38 10.03 -5.43
N ALA A 73 -12.92 9.19 -4.56
CA ALA A 73 -13.04 9.48 -3.14
C ALA A 73 -11.69 9.35 -2.41
N ALA A 74 -11.58 9.99 -1.25
CA ALA A 74 -10.45 9.80 -0.34
C ALA A 74 -10.54 8.40 0.29
N ARG A 75 -9.75 7.45 -0.22
CA ARG A 75 -9.78 6.05 0.17
C ARG A 75 -8.38 5.52 0.46
N PRO A 76 -8.21 4.67 1.47
CA PRO A 76 -6.96 3.98 1.70
C PRO A 76 -6.68 2.95 0.60
N PHE A 77 -5.42 2.92 0.14
CA PHE A 77 -4.90 1.91 -0.78
C PHE A 77 -4.33 0.73 -0.01
N MET A 78 -3.52 1.03 0.98
CA MET A 78 -2.86 0.05 1.83
C MET A 78 -2.56 0.67 3.19
N GLY A 79 -2.60 -0.14 4.24
CA GLY A 79 -2.11 0.30 5.54
C GLY A 79 -2.71 -0.39 6.74
N ALA A 80 -2.28 0.08 7.88
CA ALA A 80 -2.83 -0.23 9.19
C ALA A 80 -2.72 0.98 10.13
N ARG A 81 -3.61 1.05 11.11
CA ARG A 81 -3.67 2.11 12.11
C ARG A 81 -4.10 1.53 13.46
N LEU A 82 -3.35 1.76 14.50
CA LEU A 82 -3.69 1.27 15.85
C LEU A 82 -4.32 2.35 16.72
N SER A 83 -3.72 3.53 16.73
CA SER A 83 -4.18 4.70 17.50
C SER A 83 -3.53 5.95 16.91
N GLY A 84 -3.77 7.12 17.47
CA GLY A 84 -3.22 8.37 16.96
C GLY A 84 -1.69 8.43 16.80
N ASN A 85 -0.92 7.48 17.32
CA ASN A 85 0.54 7.50 17.28
C ASN A 85 1.15 6.35 16.44
N TYR A 86 0.35 5.39 15.96
CA TYR A 86 0.83 4.19 15.27
C TYR A 86 0.13 4.07 13.94
N ASN A 87 0.78 4.51 12.88
CA ASN A 87 0.15 4.60 11.60
C ASN A 87 1.12 4.26 10.46
N ALA A 88 0.68 3.38 9.59
CA ALA A 88 1.24 3.15 8.27
C ALA A 88 0.06 3.10 7.31
N THR A 89 -0.34 4.25 6.76
CA THR A 89 -1.48 4.35 5.83
C THR A 89 -1.15 5.20 4.64
N MET A 90 -1.54 4.71 3.49
CA MET A 90 -1.41 5.38 2.20
C MET A 90 -2.78 5.46 1.54
N PHE A 91 -3.17 6.63 1.04
CA PHE A 91 -4.45 6.83 0.42
C PHE A 91 -4.47 8.00 -0.57
N ARG A 92 -5.54 8.08 -1.36
CA ARG A 92 -5.84 9.22 -2.21
C ARG A 92 -6.59 10.29 -1.41
N SER A 93 -6.23 11.54 -1.61
CA SER A 93 -7.00 12.70 -1.14
C SER A 93 -7.12 13.70 -2.28
N GLY A 94 -8.28 13.75 -2.91
CA GLY A 94 -8.48 14.50 -4.14
C GLY A 94 -7.55 14.04 -5.26
N SER A 95 -6.75 14.95 -5.80
CA SER A 95 -5.74 14.68 -6.83
C SER A 95 -4.35 14.30 -6.28
N ASN A 96 -4.22 14.07 -4.96
CA ASN A 96 -2.94 13.81 -4.34
C ASN A 96 -2.89 12.42 -3.71
N MET A 97 -1.69 11.84 -3.74
CA MET A 97 -1.30 10.76 -2.86
C MET A 97 -0.92 11.36 -1.51
N THR A 98 -1.51 10.85 -0.45
CA THR A 98 -1.24 11.26 0.93
C THR A 98 -0.96 10.03 1.78
N GLY A 99 -0.24 10.21 2.87
CA GLY A 99 0.02 9.10 3.77
C GLY A 99 0.96 9.41 4.92
N ILE A 100 1.13 8.41 5.75
CA ILE A 100 2.06 8.35 6.88
C ILE A 100 2.62 6.94 6.94
N ILE A 101 3.90 6.82 7.22
CA ILE A 101 4.54 5.53 7.50
C ILE A 101 5.36 5.65 8.79
N ASN A 102 5.05 4.79 9.78
CA ASN A 102 5.65 4.76 11.10
C ASN A 102 5.60 6.11 11.83
N GLY A 103 4.45 6.78 11.80
CA GLY A 103 4.30 8.12 12.38
C GLY A 103 2.99 8.34 13.11
N ALA A 104 2.85 9.51 13.74
CA ALA A 104 1.63 9.91 14.42
C ALA A 104 0.51 10.30 13.44
N ASP A 105 -0.72 10.09 13.84
CA ASP A 105 -1.92 10.22 13.00
C ASP A 105 -2.36 11.67 12.70
N THR A 106 -1.71 12.66 13.24
CA THR A 106 -2.23 14.02 13.27
C THR A 106 -2.04 14.82 11.99
N ALA A 107 -1.27 14.33 11.02
CA ALA A 107 -1.06 15.04 9.76
C ALA A 107 -0.78 14.07 8.63
N GLN A 108 -1.79 13.84 7.81
CA GLN A 108 -1.61 13.17 6.53
C GLN A 108 -0.79 14.08 5.62
N GLN A 109 0.37 13.59 5.20
CA GLN A 109 1.27 14.37 4.39
C GLN A 109 0.93 14.22 2.91
N ILE A 110 0.85 15.33 2.18
CA ILE A 110 0.76 15.30 0.71
C ILE A 110 2.14 14.90 0.18
N LEU A 111 2.21 13.73 -0.41
CA LEU A 111 3.46 13.14 -0.85
C LEU A 111 3.76 13.42 -2.33
N LYS A 112 2.72 13.35 -3.17
CA LYS A 112 2.85 13.55 -4.62
C LYS A 112 1.46 13.73 -5.26
N PRO A 113 1.34 14.39 -6.43
CA PRO A 113 0.15 14.25 -7.27
C PRO A 113 -0.11 12.78 -7.61
N PHE A 114 -1.37 12.36 -7.49
CA PHE A 114 -1.75 10.97 -7.65
C PHE A 114 -1.90 10.59 -9.13
N SER A 115 -1.43 9.39 -9.48
CA SER A 115 -1.80 8.66 -10.71
C SER A 115 -1.96 7.17 -10.41
N PHE A 116 -2.59 6.44 -11.34
CA PHE A 116 -2.69 4.99 -11.27
C PHE A 116 -1.39 4.33 -11.73
N GLY A 117 -1.22 3.04 -11.45
CA GLY A 117 0.00 2.28 -11.66
C GLY A 117 0.66 1.87 -10.34
N LEU A 118 1.96 1.87 -10.29
CA LEU A 118 2.74 1.57 -9.09
C LEU A 118 2.78 2.80 -8.16
N THR A 119 2.10 2.70 -7.05
CA THR A 119 2.04 3.75 -6.03
C THR A 119 2.69 3.26 -4.74
N LEU A 120 3.78 3.90 -4.33
CA LEU A 120 4.57 3.54 -3.15
C LEU A 120 4.71 4.74 -2.22
N MET A 121 4.89 4.45 -0.96
CA MET A 121 5.33 5.39 0.08
C MET A 121 6.51 4.80 0.83
N GLN A 122 7.54 5.61 1.08
CA GLN A 122 8.69 5.17 1.86
C GLN A 122 9.08 6.17 2.94
N ARG A 123 9.70 5.64 3.97
CA ARG A 123 10.43 6.34 5.00
C ARG A 123 11.91 6.08 4.82
N GLU A 124 12.70 7.14 4.68
CA GLU A 124 14.15 7.08 4.42
C GLU A 124 14.99 7.40 5.67
N SER A 125 14.36 7.94 6.70
CA SER A 125 15.01 8.31 7.97
C SER A 125 13.97 8.55 9.06
N ASN A 126 14.45 8.92 10.26
CA ASN A 126 13.56 9.29 11.38
C ASN A 126 12.69 10.53 11.09
N THR A 127 12.99 11.32 10.06
CA THR A 127 12.25 12.54 9.73
C THR A 127 11.81 12.65 8.27
N THR A 128 12.21 11.75 7.40
CA THR A 128 11.94 11.90 5.96
C THR A 128 11.00 10.81 5.47
N ILE A 129 9.89 11.21 4.87
CA ILE A 129 9.01 10.35 4.09
C ILE A 129 8.86 10.88 2.66
N ARG A 130 8.52 10.00 1.73
CA ARG A 130 8.38 10.33 0.31
C ARG A 130 7.32 9.46 -0.35
N GLY A 131 6.59 10.03 -1.30
CA GLY A 131 5.73 9.28 -2.21
C GLY A 131 6.45 8.96 -3.51
N ILE A 132 6.19 7.81 -4.07
CA ILE A 132 6.74 7.37 -5.35
C ILE A 132 5.58 6.92 -6.23
N ILE A 133 5.55 7.36 -7.47
CA ILE A 133 4.57 6.91 -8.46
C ILE A 133 5.31 6.56 -9.74
N ASP A 134 5.11 5.33 -10.21
CA ASP A 134 5.71 4.80 -11.43
C ASP A 134 7.24 4.98 -11.47
N GLY A 135 7.90 4.67 -10.34
CA GLY A 135 9.34 4.78 -10.18
C GLY A 135 9.87 6.21 -10.00
N SER A 136 9.01 7.22 -10.11
CA SER A 136 9.39 8.63 -9.97
C SER A 136 9.20 9.12 -8.54
N LEU A 137 10.25 9.66 -7.94
CA LEU A 137 10.24 10.20 -6.58
C LEU A 137 9.44 11.50 -6.49
N GLY A 138 8.67 11.64 -5.43
CA GLY A 138 8.09 12.90 -4.98
C GLY A 138 9.04 13.73 -4.12
N ASN A 139 8.54 14.84 -3.60
CA ASN A 139 9.30 15.70 -2.70
C ASN A 139 9.52 15.01 -1.34
N ASN A 140 10.62 15.38 -0.68
CA ASN A 140 10.82 15.05 0.72
C ASN A 140 9.78 15.77 1.57
N VAL A 141 9.14 15.01 2.44
CA VAL A 141 8.25 15.55 3.46
C VAL A 141 8.87 15.27 4.83
N THR A 142 9.02 16.30 5.64
CA THR A 142 9.55 16.16 6.98
C THR A 142 8.45 15.71 7.94
N PHE A 143 8.60 14.51 8.46
CA PHE A 143 7.63 13.92 9.38
C PHE A 143 8.31 12.91 10.33
N ALA A 144 8.29 13.20 11.64
CA ALA A 144 8.97 12.37 12.63
C ALA A 144 8.40 10.96 12.72
N SER A 145 9.27 9.96 12.81
CA SER A 145 8.88 8.59 13.14
C SER A 145 8.50 8.49 14.61
N THR A 146 7.57 7.59 14.92
CA THR A 146 7.16 7.27 16.28
C THR A 146 7.38 5.79 16.60
N MET A 147 6.61 4.91 15.98
CA MET A 147 6.75 3.45 16.09
C MET A 147 6.23 2.77 14.83
N PRO A 148 6.71 1.56 14.49
CA PRO A 148 6.03 0.71 13.52
C PRO A 148 4.61 0.40 13.97
N VAL A 149 3.69 0.30 13.03
CA VAL A 149 2.32 -0.10 13.34
C VAL A 149 2.30 -1.55 13.82
N GLN A 150 1.57 -1.82 14.91
CA GLN A 150 1.47 -3.15 15.52
C GLN A 150 0.19 -3.85 15.06
N ARG A 151 0.03 -3.98 13.76
CA ARG A 151 -1.09 -4.65 13.09
C ARG A 151 -0.73 -5.03 11.68
N ASN A 152 -1.38 -6.05 11.15
CA ASN A 152 -1.24 -6.44 9.77
C ASN A 152 -1.57 -5.28 8.83
N LEU A 153 -0.79 -5.12 7.78
CA LEU A 153 -1.13 -4.23 6.68
C LEU A 153 -2.29 -4.82 5.87
N TYR A 154 -3.22 -3.98 5.47
CA TYR A 154 -4.34 -4.35 4.62
C TYR A 154 -4.23 -3.63 3.27
N VAL A 155 -4.52 -4.35 2.19
CA VAL A 155 -4.69 -3.77 0.86
C VAL A 155 -6.15 -3.42 0.65
N ARG A 156 -6.42 -2.32 -0.03
CA ARG A 156 -7.72 -1.71 -0.27
C ARG A 156 -8.33 -1.03 0.97
N GLY A 157 -7.72 -1.13 2.10
CA GLY A 157 -8.21 -0.55 3.34
C GLY A 157 -7.07 -0.19 4.27
N ALA A 158 -7.43 0.39 5.39
CA ALA A 158 -6.55 0.49 6.55
C ALA A 158 -7.29 -0.06 7.76
N GLN A 159 -6.66 -0.94 8.50
CA GLN A 159 -7.24 -1.41 9.75
C GLN A 159 -7.26 -0.25 10.75
N ALA A 160 -8.44 0.32 10.95
CA ALA A 160 -8.72 1.30 12.00
C ALA A 160 -9.77 0.75 12.97
N PHE A 161 -10.03 1.46 14.06
CA PHE A 161 -11.10 1.09 15.01
C PHE A 161 -12.50 1.09 14.37
N THR A 162 -12.68 1.86 13.32
CA THR A 162 -13.87 1.85 12.47
C THR A 162 -13.38 1.93 11.02
N VAL A 163 -13.56 0.87 10.26
CA VAL A 163 -13.18 0.85 8.86
C VAL A 163 -14.24 1.60 8.08
N SER A 164 -13.94 2.82 7.68
CA SER A 164 -14.78 3.59 6.78
C SER A 164 -14.01 3.85 5.48
N GLY A 165 -14.58 3.42 4.38
CA GLY A 165 -14.17 3.85 3.07
C GLY A 165 -13.07 3.01 2.40
N PHE A 166 -13.46 1.91 1.77
CA PHE A 166 -12.57 1.11 0.92
C PHE A 166 -12.50 1.70 -0.50
N SER A 167 -11.32 1.63 -1.13
CA SER A 167 -11.18 1.97 -2.53
C SER A 167 -11.95 1.00 -3.43
N THR A 168 -12.58 1.49 -4.49
CA THR A 168 -13.20 0.66 -5.53
C THR A 168 -12.26 0.34 -6.67
N ASN A 169 -11.03 0.86 -6.64
CA ASN A 169 -10.01 0.55 -7.63
C ASN A 169 -9.61 -0.93 -7.58
N MET A 170 -9.10 -1.41 -8.69
CA MET A 170 -8.56 -2.75 -8.79
C MET A 170 -7.11 -2.78 -8.30
N PHE A 171 -6.75 -3.81 -7.54
CA PHE A 171 -5.41 -4.01 -7.01
C PHE A 171 -4.82 -5.30 -7.59
N ARG A 172 -3.62 -5.20 -8.16
CA ARG A 172 -2.91 -6.31 -8.80
C ARG A 172 -1.71 -6.81 -8.01
N ALA A 173 -1.09 -5.94 -7.25
CA ALA A 173 0.05 -6.28 -6.40
C ALA A 173 0.13 -5.39 -5.18
N SER A 174 0.77 -5.88 -4.14
CA SER A 174 1.17 -5.10 -2.96
C SER A 174 2.62 -5.42 -2.58
N VAL A 175 3.28 -4.47 -1.97
CA VAL A 175 4.68 -4.59 -1.54
C VAL A 175 4.88 -3.93 -0.18
N ALA A 176 5.74 -4.53 0.65
CA ALA A 176 6.26 -3.94 1.88
C ALA A 176 7.71 -4.37 2.08
N GLY A 177 8.57 -3.48 2.57
CA GLY A 177 10.00 -3.76 2.77
C GLY A 177 10.79 -2.53 3.23
N ALA A 178 12.09 -2.53 3.02
CA ALA A 178 12.97 -1.37 3.20
C ALA A 178 12.71 -0.30 2.13
N SER A 179 13.13 0.94 2.39
CA SER A 179 13.18 1.98 1.38
C SER A 179 14.14 1.61 0.24
N LEU A 180 13.89 2.13 -0.93
CA LEU A 180 14.71 1.95 -2.12
C LEU A 180 15.37 3.27 -2.53
N THR A 181 16.51 3.19 -3.16
CA THR A 181 17.12 4.31 -3.86
C THR A 181 16.32 4.67 -5.12
N GLU A 182 16.55 5.85 -5.68
CA GLU A 182 15.87 6.27 -6.91
C GLU A 182 16.09 5.29 -8.08
N THR A 183 17.32 4.80 -8.25
CA THR A 183 17.63 3.82 -9.30
C THR A 183 16.89 2.48 -9.07
N GLU A 184 16.80 2.04 -7.81
CA GLU A 184 16.06 0.82 -7.47
C GLU A 184 14.56 0.99 -7.70
N HIS A 185 13.98 2.16 -7.41
CA HIS A 185 12.59 2.45 -7.74
C HIS A 185 12.30 2.38 -9.24
N GLN A 186 13.17 2.96 -10.05
CA GLN A 186 13.05 2.93 -11.51
C GLN A 186 13.14 1.50 -12.05
N ASN A 187 14.09 0.72 -11.54
CA ASN A 187 14.26 -0.69 -11.90
C ASN A 187 13.05 -1.53 -11.45
N PHE A 188 12.60 -1.32 -10.21
CA PHE A 188 11.43 -2.02 -9.67
C PHE A 188 10.17 -1.72 -10.49
N TYR A 189 9.92 -0.45 -10.80
CA TYR A 189 8.81 -0.07 -11.67
C TYR A 189 8.92 -0.70 -13.06
N SER A 190 10.09 -0.66 -13.68
CA SER A 190 10.32 -1.25 -15.00
C SER A 190 9.99 -2.75 -15.04
N VAL A 191 10.45 -3.50 -14.03
CA VAL A 191 10.16 -4.94 -13.91
C VAL A 191 8.69 -5.19 -13.65
N MET A 192 8.07 -4.44 -12.75
CA MET A 192 6.64 -4.58 -12.44
C MET A 192 5.77 -4.22 -13.64
N ASN A 193 6.10 -3.15 -14.36
CA ASN A 193 5.37 -2.73 -15.54
C ASN A 193 5.45 -3.78 -16.66
N ALA A 194 6.63 -4.34 -16.90
CA ALA A 194 6.81 -5.44 -17.87
C ALA A 194 6.02 -6.69 -17.45
N TYR A 195 6.01 -7.04 -16.15
CA TYR A 195 5.22 -8.14 -15.64
C TYR A 195 3.71 -7.89 -15.82
N MET A 196 3.22 -6.71 -15.46
CA MET A 196 1.79 -6.37 -15.61
C MET A 196 1.35 -6.42 -17.06
N ALA A 197 2.17 -5.89 -17.98
CA ALA A 197 1.89 -5.97 -19.42
C ALA A 197 1.92 -7.40 -20.01
N ALA A 198 2.63 -8.32 -19.36
CA ALA A 198 2.69 -9.73 -19.79
C ALA A 198 1.52 -10.57 -19.28
N VAL A 199 0.81 -10.09 -18.24
CA VAL A 199 -0.35 -10.79 -17.65
C VAL A 199 -1.70 -10.15 -18.01
N ASP A 200 -1.70 -9.07 -18.78
CA ASP A 200 -2.87 -8.47 -19.44
C ASP A 200 -3.23 -9.25 -20.72
#